data_57e3702e43358337d4648d8cd18f5bb3
#
_entry.id   57e3702e43358337d4648d8cd18f5bb3
#
_cell.length_a   1.000
_cell.length_b   1.000
_cell.length_c   1.000
_cell.angle_alpha   90.00
_cell.angle_beta   90.00
_cell.angle_gamma   90.00
#
_symmetry.space_group_name_H-M   'P 1'
#
loop_
_entity.id
_entity.type
_entity.pdbx_description
1 polymer ?
#
loop_
_entity_poly.entity_id
_entity_poly.type
_entity_poly.pdbx_seq_one_letter_code
_entity_poly.pdbx_strand_id
1 'polypeptide(L)'
;MAVNRVPVLKRCRALGLEPSYLGYDKKSNRTNARAGKKVSEYGLQLREKQKAKFIYGVLEKPFHNYYVKADRMKGMTGENLMVMLESRLDNVVFRMGFARTRREARQVVGHKHVTVNGKVVNIPSYLIKAGDVIEIKESARSLQRYKDIVEVTGGRLVPEWMDVDIEALKGTIKNLPTREMIDVPVDEMLIVELYSK
;
A
#
# COMPACT_ATOMS: atom_id res chain seq x y z
N MET A 1 17.10 4.30 5.17
CA MET A 1 15.62 4.33 5.29
C MET A 1 15.15 3.15 6.11
N ALA A 2 14.31 3.37 7.13
CA ALA A 2 13.79 2.27 7.96
C ALA A 2 12.82 1.41 7.14
N VAL A 3 13.04 0.11 7.10
CA VAL A 3 12.28 -0.86 6.29
C VAL A 3 11.64 -1.90 7.21
N ASN A 4 10.38 -2.24 6.94
CA ASN A 4 9.71 -3.34 7.62
C ASN A 4 10.22 -4.68 7.07
N ARG A 5 11.02 -5.43 7.86
CA ARG A 5 11.62 -6.73 7.48
C ARG A 5 10.92 -7.93 8.12
N VAL A 6 9.71 -7.74 8.64
CA VAL A 6 8.95 -8.81 9.32
C VAL A 6 8.64 -9.95 8.32
N PRO A 7 8.72 -11.24 8.74
CA PRO A 7 8.36 -12.39 7.93
C PRO A 7 6.89 -12.33 7.50
N VAL A 8 6.64 -12.32 6.17
CA VAL A 8 5.32 -12.05 5.59
C VAL A 8 4.29 -13.10 6.01
N LEU A 9 4.52 -14.37 5.71
CA LEU A 9 3.54 -15.44 5.97
C LEU A 9 3.22 -15.60 7.46
N LYS A 10 4.21 -15.43 8.35
CA LYS A 10 3.99 -15.46 9.81
C LYS A 10 3.08 -14.30 10.24
N ARG A 11 3.32 -13.12 9.69
CA ARG A 11 2.56 -11.93 10.06
C ARG A 11 1.15 -11.96 9.47
N CYS A 12 0.98 -12.40 8.21
CA CYS A 12 -0.33 -12.60 7.60
C CYS A 12 -1.20 -13.51 8.45
N ARG A 13 -0.69 -14.68 8.88
CA ARG A 13 -1.44 -15.60 9.76
C ARG A 13 -1.83 -14.94 11.09
N ALA A 14 -0.92 -14.21 11.72
CA ALA A 14 -1.20 -13.55 12.99
C ALA A 14 -2.26 -12.47 12.90
N LEU A 15 -2.40 -11.82 11.72
CA LEU A 15 -3.34 -10.74 11.45
C LEU A 15 -4.62 -11.20 10.75
N GLY A 16 -4.69 -12.46 10.30
CA GLY A 16 -5.81 -12.95 9.52
C GLY A 16 -5.88 -12.35 8.11
N LEU A 17 -4.71 -12.06 7.51
CA LEU A 17 -4.59 -11.51 6.16
C LEU A 17 -4.17 -12.58 5.18
N GLU A 18 -4.71 -12.55 3.98
CA GLU A 18 -4.20 -13.34 2.88
C GLU A 18 -2.91 -12.73 2.31
N PRO A 19 -1.88 -13.54 2.02
CA PRO A 19 -0.63 -13.06 1.42
C PRO A 19 -0.80 -12.37 0.07
N SER A 20 -1.84 -12.74 -0.70
CA SER A 20 -2.22 -12.15 -1.99
C SER A 20 -2.40 -10.62 -1.94
N TYR A 21 -2.99 -10.07 -0.86
CA TYR A 21 -3.10 -8.62 -0.66
C TYR A 21 -1.76 -7.88 -0.65
N LEU A 22 -0.68 -8.61 -0.37
CA LEU A 22 0.68 -8.07 -0.34
C LEU A 22 1.45 -8.38 -1.63
N GLY A 23 0.82 -9.07 -2.58
CA GLY A 23 1.44 -9.54 -3.82
C GLY A 23 2.31 -10.79 -3.66
N TYR A 24 1.98 -11.68 -2.72
CA TYR A 24 2.69 -12.94 -2.53
C TYR A 24 1.78 -14.13 -2.78
N ASP A 25 2.16 -15.02 -3.71
CA ASP A 25 1.39 -16.22 -4.08
C ASP A 25 1.63 -17.42 -3.14
N LYS A 26 2.59 -17.29 -2.23
CA LYS A 26 2.94 -18.36 -1.28
C LYS A 26 1.85 -18.53 -0.22
N LYS A 27 1.31 -19.75 -0.12
CA LYS A 27 0.41 -20.17 0.96
C LYS A 27 1.21 -20.82 2.10
N SER A 28 0.68 -20.76 3.31
CA SER A 28 1.27 -21.41 4.48
C SER A 28 0.37 -22.55 4.94
N ASN A 29 0.92 -23.74 5.06
CA ASN A 29 0.21 -24.92 5.58
C ASN A 29 0.08 -24.90 7.13
N ARG A 30 0.71 -23.91 7.80
CA ARG A 30 0.64 -23.80 9.26
C ARG A 30 -0.61 -23.01 9.67
N THR A 31 -1.38 -23.57 10.58
CA THR A 31 -2.52 -22.90 11.22
C THR A 31 -2.05 -21.95 12.32
N ASN A 32 -2.92 -21.03 12.76
CA ASN A 32 -2.63 -20.14 13.85
C ASN A 32 -2.87 -20.88 15.18
N ALA A 33 -1.82 -21.15 15.95
CA ALA A 33 -1.89 -21.85 17.23
C ALA A 33 -2.77 -21.13 18.30
N ARG A 34 -3.15 -19.88 18.07
CA ARG A 34 -3.99 -19.07 18.95
C ARG A 34 -5.43 -18.91 18.43
N ALA A 35 -5.84 -19.72 17.45
CA ALA A 35 -7.24 -19.76 17.00
C ALA A 35 -8.12 -20.17 18.18
N GLY A 36 -9.20 -19.40 18.43
CA GLY A 36 -10.16 -19.68 19.51
C GLY A 36 -9.93 -18.91 20.82
N LYS A 37 -8.82 -18.21 21.03
CA LYS A 37 -8.67 -17.35 22.20
C LYS A 37 -9.52 -16.08 22.06
N LYS A 38 -10.37 -15.80 23.06
CA LYS A 38 -11.16 -14.56 23.14
C LYS A 38 -10.22 -13.35 23.06
N VAL A 39 -10.44 -12.46 22.12
CA VAL A 39 -9.67 -11.24 21.93
C VAL A 39 -10.39 -10.10 22.65
N SER A 40 -9.67 -9.32 23.46
CA SER A 40 -10.22 -8.12 24.07
C SER A 40 -10.49 -7.03 23.02
N GLU A 41 -11.36 -6.08 23.33
CA GLU A 41 -11.64 -4.92 22.46
C GLU A 41 -10.38 -4.17 22.08
N TYR A 42 -9.52 -3.84 23.05
CA TYR A 42 -8.19 -3.27 22.78
C TYR A 42 -7.38 -4.13 21.80
N GLY A 43 -7.44 -5.46 21.96
CA GLY A 43 -6.74 -6.40 21.08
C GLY A 43 -7.27 -6.36 19.65
N LEU A 44 -8.56 -6.13 19.43
CA LEU A 44 -9.18 -5.94 18.12
C LEU A 44 -8.71 -4.64 17.47
N GLN A 45 -8.82 -3.53 18.18
CA GLN A 45 -8.35 -2.21 17.76
C GLN A 45 -6.86 -2.23 17.37
N LEU A 46 -6.02 -2.83 18.22
CA LEU A 46 -4.60 -2.99 17.96
C LEU A 46 -4.34 -3.85 16.71
N ARG A 47 -5.12 -4.91 16.51
CA ARG A 47 -5.00 -5.80 15.33
C ARG A 47 -5.28 -5.05 14.05
N GLU A 48 -6.35 -4.26 13.98
CA GLU A 48 -6.71 -3.47 12.79
C GLU A 48 -5.61 -2.44 12.45
N LYS A 49 -5.10 -1.72 13.45
CA LYS A 49 -3.95 -0.84 13.24
C LYS A 49 -2.74 -1.61 12.68
N GLN A 50 -2.43 -2.77 13.23
CA GLN A 50 -1.31 -3.57 12.75
C GLN A 50 -1.53 -4.13 11.35
N LYS A 51 -2.79 -4.44 10.95
CA LYS A 51 -3.14 -4.82 9.57
C LYS A 51 -2.81 -3.69 8.60
N ALA A 52 -3.35 -2.48 8.84
CA ALA A 52 -3.10 -1.32 7.99
C ALA A 52 -1.59 -1.04 7.86
N LYS A 53 -0.87 -0.96 8.97
CA LYS A 53 0.58 -0.75 8.96
C LYS A 53 1.33 -1.80 8.17
N PHE A 54 0.92 -3.05 8.26
CA PHE A 54 1.61 -4.16 7.61
C PHE A 54 1.34 -4.18 6.11
N ILE A 55 0.10 -3.93 5.69
CA ILE A 55 -0.29 -3.88 4.28
C ILE A 55 0.48 -2.78 3.55
N TYR A 56 0.51 -1.56 4.10
CA TYR A 56 1.22 -0.42 3.49
C TYR A 56 2.72 -0.37 3.81
N GLY A 57 3.23 -1.29 4.65
CA GLY A 57 4.64 -1.33 5.03
C GLY A 57 5.11 -0.11 5.82
N VAL A 58 4.22 0.57 6.53
CA VAL A 58 4.49 1.79 7.30
C VAL A 58 4.86 1.45 8.74
N LEU A 59 5.87 2.11 9.31
CA LEU A 59 6.27 1.97 10.71
C LEU A 59 5.36 2.82 11.62
N GLU A 60 5.42 2.57 12.96
CA GLU A 60 4.49 3.20 13.92
C GLU A 60 4.52 4.72 13.87
N LYS A 61 5.69 5.34 14.03
CA LYS A 61 5.81 6.79 14.05
C LYS A 61 5.29 7.48 12.78
N PRO A 62 5.67 7.06 11.55
CA PRO A 62 5.06 7.58 10.33
C PRO A 62 3.55 7.33 10.24
N PHE A 63 3.05 6.18 10.70
CA PHE A 63 1.63 5.87 10.67
C PHE A 63 0.84 6.81 11.60
N HIS A 64 1.32 7.03 12.82
CA HIS A 64 0.73 8.00 13.73
C HIS A 64 0.74 9.42 13.15
N ASN A 65 1.80 9.81 12.43
CA ASN A 65 1.83 11.11 11.76
C ASN A 65 0.77 11.22 10.65
N TYR A 66 0.43 10.14 9.95
CA TYR A 66 -0.69 10.10 9.00
C TYR A 66 -2.03 10.27 9.73
N TYR A 67 -2.22 9.60 10.87
CA TYR A 67 -3.41 9.75 11.68
C TYR A 67 -3.60 11.20 12.14
N VAL A 68 -2.58 11.82 12.72
CA VAL A 68 -2.66 13.23 13.16
C VAL A 68 -2.96 14.19 12.00
N LYS A 69 -2.47 13.91 10.79
CA LYS A 69 -2.81 14.72 9.62
C LYS A 69 -4.25 14.48 9.17
N ALA A 70 -4.70 13.23 9.15
CA ALA A 70 -6.06 12.86 8.76
C ALA A 70 -7.10 13.46 9.71
N ASP A 71 -6.79 13.52 11.00
CA ASP A 71 -7.65 14.10 12.05
C ASP A 71 -7.85 15.61 11.88
N ARG A 72 -6.85 16.31 11.33
CA ARG A 72 -6.93 17.76 11.03
C ARG A 72 -7.66 18.08 9.72
N MET A 73 -7.93 17.08 8.90
CA MET A 73 -8.64 17.25 7.62
C MET A 73 -10.15 17.28 7.85
N LYS A 74 -10.87 17.97 6.98
CA LYS A 74 -12.34 17.91 6.95
C LYS A 74 -12.82 16.51 6.55
N GLY A 75 -13.87 16.02 7.17
CA GLY A 75 -14.47 14.70 6.90
C GLY A 75 -14.14 13.67 7.96
N MET A 76 -14.34 12.39 7.64
CA MET A 76 -14.11 11.29 8.57
C MET A 76 -12.62 10.97 8.67
N THR A 77 -12.06 11.00 9.87
CA THR A 77 -10.63 10.76 10.14
C THR A 77 -10.14 9.41 9.59
N GLY A 78 -10.96 8.36 9.74
CA GLY A 78 -10.65 7.03 9.25
C GLY A 78 -10.53 6.97 7.73
N GLU A 79 -11.48 7.54 7.02
CA GLU A 79 -11.47 7.62 5.55
C GLU A 79 -10.27 8.43 5.06
N ASN A 80 -10.04 9.62 5.63
CA ASN A 80 -8.90 10.47 5.31
C ASN A 80 -7.57 9.72 5.49
N LEU A 81 -7.45 8.94 6.57
CA LEU A 81 -6.27 8.11 6.83
C LEU A 81 -6.06 7.07 5.72
N MET A 82 -7.12 6.36 5.31
CA MET A 82 -7.05 5.35 4.27
C MET A 82 -6.71 5.96 2.90
N VAL A 83 -7.33 7.09 2.55
CA VAL A 83 -7.02 7.85 1.32
C VAL A 83 -5.56 8.29 1.31
N MET A 84 -5.03 8.82 2.41
CA MET A 84 -3.62 9.22 2.49
C MET A 84 -2.67 8.03 2.35
N LEU A 85 -3.01 6.87 2.90
CA LEU A 85 -2.18 5.66 2.78
C LEU A 85 -2.22 5.10 1.35
N GLU A 86 -3.37 5.14 0.67
CA GLU A 86 -3.50 4.75 -0.74
C GLU A 86 -2.79 5.72 -1.68
N SER A 87 -2.81 7.01 -1.39
CA SER A 87 -2.19 8.07 -2.20
C SER A 87 -0.66 8.10 -2.12
N ARG A 88 -0.02 7.19 -1.39
CA ARG A 88 1.45 7.12 -1.33
C ARG A 88 2.04 6.60 -2.63
N LEU A 89 3.12 7.21 -3.09
CA LEU A 89 3.76 6.82 -4.36
C LEU A 89 4.21 5.35 -4.39
N ASP A 90 4.72 4.80 -3.27
CA ASP A 90 5.09 3.38 -3.20
C ASP A 90 3.88 2.46 -3.35
N ASN A 91 2.72 2.84 -2.81
CA ASN A 91 1.48 2.08 -2.98
C ASN A 91 0.92 2.24 -4.40
N VAL A 92 0.93 3.44 -4.96
CA VAL A 92 0.43 3.72 -6.31
C VAL A 92 1.22 2.93 -7.36
N VAL A 93 2.56 2.92 -7.27
CA VAL A 93 3.43 2.10 -8.14
C VAL A 93 3.08 0.61 -8.06
N PHE A 94 2.72 0.12 -6.86
CA PHE A 94 2.24 -1.26 -6.69
C PHE A 94 0.85 -1.47 -7.32
N ARG A 95 -0.10 -0.53 -7.12
CA ARG A 95 -1.46 -0.60 -7.68
C ARG A 95 -1.46 -0.55 -9.21
N MET A 96 -0.58 0.25 -9.80
CA MET A 96 -0.36 0.32 -11.25
C MET A 96 0.29 -0.95 -11.85
N GLY A 97 0.72 -1.89 -11.03
CA GLY A 97 1.37 -3.10 -11.52
C GLY A 97 2.84 -2.94 -11.88
N PHE A 98 3.49 -1.80 -11.60
CA PHE A 98 4.92 -1.58 -11.88
C PHE A 98 5.86 -2.26 -10.88
N ALA A 99 5.30 -2.98 -9.93
CA ALA A 99 6.00 -3.84 -8.99
C ALA A 99 5.10 -5.00 -8.53
N ARG A 100 5.70 -6.16 -8.22
CA ARG A 100 4.98 -7.35 -7.74
C ARG A 100 4.43 -7.16 -6.34
N THR A 101 5.19 -6.46 -5.49
CA THR A 101 4.87 -6.22 -4.08
C THR A 101 5.09 -4.76 -3.68
N ARG A 102 4.42 -4.29 -2.62
CA ARG A 102 4.65 -2.93 -2.08
C ARG A 102 6.09 -2.72 -1.60
N ARG A 103 6.78 -3.77 -1.16
CA ARG A 103 8.21 -3.69 -0.80
C ARG A 103 9.08 -3.45 -2.02
N GLU A 104 8.78 -4.12 -3.11
CA GLU A 104 9.46 -3.91 -4.40
C GLU A 104 9.16 -2.52 -4.96
N ALA A 105 7.90 -2.07 -4.93
CA ALA A 105 7.51 -0.72 -5.32
C ALA A 105 8.32 0.35 -4.56
N ARG A 106 8.44 0.18 -3.25
CA ARG A 106 9.24 1.07 -2.40
C ARG A 106 10.71 1.09 -2.81
N GLN A 107 11.27 -0.05 -3.21
CA GLN A 107 12.64 -0.13 -3.72
C GLN A 107 12.78 0.57 -5.09
N VAL A 108 11.82 0.35 -5.99
CA VAL A 108 11.79 0.99 -7.32
C VAL A 108 11.77 2.51 -7.19
N VAL A 109 10.92 3.07 -6.32
CA VAL A 109 10.88 4.49 -6.03
C VAL A 109 12.21 4.97 -5.41
N GLY A 110 12.70 4.27 -4.38
CA GLY A 110 13.93 4.65 -3.69
C GLY A 110 15.18 4.63 -4.58
N HIS A 111 15.19 3.78 -5.62
CA HIS A 111 16.28 3.69 -6.61
C HIS A 111 16.13 4.70 -7.76
N LYS A 112 15.20 5.66 -7.66
CA LYS A 112 15.00 6.74 -8.66
C LYS A 112 14.55 6.24 -10.03
N HIS A 113 13.80 5.14 -10.08
CA HIS A 113 13.26 4.60 -11.34
C HIS A 113 11.91 5.22 -11.70
N VAL A 114 11.28 5.99 -10.81
CA VAL A 114 9.94 6.58 -11.00
C VAL A 114 10.04 8.07 -11.24
N THR A 115 9.24 8.54 -12.19
CA THR A 115 9.00 9.96 -12.44
C THR A 115 7.55 10.30 -12.14
N VAL A 116 7.32 11.49 -11.64
CA VAL A 116 6.00 12.10 -11.47
C VAL A 116 5.99 13.40 -12.26
N ASN A 117 5.09 13.52 -13.23
CA ASN A 117 5.03 14.66 -14.15
C ASN A 117 6.41 14.98 -14.79
N GLY A 118 7.12 13.93 -15.23
CA GLY A 118 8.44 14.03 -15.86
C GLY A 118 9.62 14.26 -14.88
N LYS A 119 9.35 14.50 -13.59
CA LYS A 119 10.40 14.73 -12.57
C LYS A 119 10.68 13.47 -11.78
N VAL A 120 11.96 13.10 -11.61
CA VAL A 120 12.36 11.93 -10.82
C VAL A 120 12.04 12.15 -9.34
N VAL A 121 11.26 11.22 -8.76
CA VAL A 121 10.91 11.22 -7.34
C VAL A 121 11.44 9.96 -6.68
N ASN A 122 12.20 10.13 -5.59
CA ASN A 122 12.80 9.02 -4.83
C ASN A 122 12.24 8.87 -3.41
N ILE A 123 11.12 9.55 -3.13
CA ILE A 123 10.48 9.55 -1.81
C ILE A 123 9.25 8.65 -1.85
N PRO A 124 9.28 7.42 -1.26
CA PRO A 124 8.16 6.50 -1.28
C PRO A 124 6.89 7.02 -0.62
N SER A 125 7.02 7.94 0.33
CA SER A 125 5.91 8.59 1.03
C SER A 125 5.38 9.85 0.34
N TYR A 126 5.85 10.16 -0.87
CA TYR A 126 5.30 11.25 -1.67
C TYR A 126 3.80 11.00 -1.88
N LEU A 127 2.97 12.01 -1.64
CA LEU A 127 1.52 11.92 -1.84
C LEU A 127 1.19 12.44 -3.24
N ILE A 128 0.57 11.57 -4.04
CA ILE A 128 0.11 11.89 -5.38
C ILE A 128 -1.15 12.74 -5.32
N LYS A 129 -1.41 13.46 -6.40
CA LYS A 129 -2.60 14.28 -6.60
C LYS A 129 -3.38 13.81 -7.83
N ALA A 130 -4.64 14.20 -7.93
CA ALA A 130 -5.42 14.02 -9.14
C ALA A 130 -4.73 14.76 -10.31
N GLY A 131 -4.68 14.11 -11.47
CA GLY A 131 -3.99 14.60 -12.65
C GLY A 131 -2.49 14.27 -12.73
N ASP A 132 -1.87 13.70 -11.67
CA ASP A 132 -0.47 13.32 -11.72
C ASP A 132 -0.26 12.15 -12.71
N VAL A 133 0.79 12.26 -13.50
CA VAL A 133 1.27 11.22 -14.43
C VAL A 133 2.50 10.56 -13.82
N ILE A 134 2.43 9.24 -13.63
CA ILE A 134 3.47 8.43 -13.01
C ILE A 134 4.03 7.47 -14.04
N GLU A 135 5.33 7.49 -14.23
CA GLU A 135 6.00 6.67 -15.24
C GLU A 135 7.26 6.03 -14.69
N ILE A 136 7.63 4.88 -15.24
CA ILE A 136 8.97 4.34 -15.07
C ILE A 136 9.92 5.10 -16.00
N LYS A 137 11.02 5.58 -15.44
CA LYS A 137 12.05 6.32 -16.18
C LYS A 137 12.48 5.54 -17.43
N GLU A 138 12.59 6.23 -18.58
CA GLU A 138 12.89 5.63 -19.88
C GLU A 138 14.15 4.75 -19.85
N SER A 139 15.23 5.24 -19.24
CA SER A 139 16.49 4.49 -19.08
C SER A 139 16.36 3.20 -18.25
N ALA A 140 15.27 3.04 -17.49
CA ALA A 140 15.01 1.85 -16.67
C ALA A 140 14.04 0.86 -17.35
N ARG A 141 13.21 1.32 -18.30
CA ARG A 141 12.22 0.47 -18.97
C ARG A 141 12.82 -0.73 -19.71
N SER A 142 14.03 -0.58 -20.25
CA SER A 142 14.76 -1.64 -20.98
C SER A 142 15.27 -2.76 -20.08
N LEU A 143 15.28 -2.59 -18.76
CA LEU A 143 15.76 -3.60 -17.83
C LEU A 143 14.86 -4.85 -17.85
N GLN A 144 15.47 -6.03 -17.90
CA GLN A 144 14.78 -7.33 -17.91
C GLN A 144 13.75 -7.42 -16.76
N ARG A 145 14.07 -6.86 -15.61
CA ARG A 145 13.17 -6.81 -14.44
C ARG A 145 11.78 -6.27 -14.76
N TYR A 146 11.66 -5.23 -15.58
CA TYR A 146 10.34 -4.65 -15.90
C TYR A 146 9.56 -5.52 -16.88
N LYS A 147 10.23 -6.23 -17.79
CA LYS A 147 9.59 -7.23 -18.64
C LYS A 147 8.98 -8.34 -17.80
N ASP A 148 9.76 -8.89 -16.86
CA ASP A 148 9.29 -9.93 -15.93
C ASP A 148 8.17 -9.44 -15.01
N ILE A 149 8.16 -8.15 -14.64
CA ILE A 149 7.09 -7.55 -13.84
C ILE A 149 5.80 -7.46 -14.67
N VAL A 150 5.86 -6.95 -15.88
CA VAL A 150 4.71 -6.82 -16.79
C VAL A 150 4.07 -8.18 -17.04
N GLU A 151 4.87 -9.24 -17.27
CA GLU A 151 4.37 -10.60 -17.45
C GLU A 151 3.58 -11.10 -16.23
N VAL A 152 4.09 -10.85 -15.03
CA VAL A 152 3.44 -11.31 -13.77
C VAL A 152 2.26 -10.44 -13.36
N THR A 153 2.28 -9.14 -13.68
CA THR A 153 1.27 -8.19 -13.20
C THR A 153 0.23 -7.78 -14.24
N GLY A 154 0.40 -8.19 -15.50
CA GLY A 154 -0.49 -7.81 -16.61
C GLY A 154 -1.96 -8.18 -16.42
N GLY A 155 -2.26 -9.23 -15.63
CA GLY A 155 -3.64 -9.62 -15.28
C GLY A 155 -4.19 -8.98 -13.99
N ARG A 156 -3.48 -8.05 -13.36
CA ARG A 156 -3.92 -7.42 -12.13
C ARG A 156 -5.02 -6.38 -12.42
N LEU A 157 -6.09 -6.44 -11.63
CA LEU A 157 -7.14 -5.41 -11.70
C LEU A 157 -6.59 -4.05 -11.27
N VAL A 158 -6.72 -3.07 -12.16
CA VAL A 158 -6.37 -1.67 -11.90
C VAL A 158 -7.57 -0.99 -11.26
N PRO A 159 -7.40 -0.27 -10.13
CA PRO A 159 -8.48 0.50 -9.53
C PRO A 159 -9.03 1.59 -10.46
N GLU A 160 -10.33 1.87 -10.37
CA GLU A 160 -11.04 2.82 -11.25
C GLU A 160 -10.52 4.27 -11.18
N TRP A 161 -9.93 4.66 -10.05
CA TRP A 161 -9.40 6.00 -9.83
C TRP A 161 -8.07 6.31 -10.54
N MET A 162 -7.50 5.30 -11.25
CA MET A 162 -6.31 5.47 -12.09
C MET A 162 -6.52 4.85 -13.47
N ASP A 163 -5.74 5.32 -14.43
CA ASP A 163 -5.63 4.78 -15.77
C ASP A 163 -4.20 4.34 -16.02
N VAL A 164 -3.98 3.13 -16.51
CA VAL A 164 -2.65 2.52 -16.58
C VAL A 164 -2.42 1.85 -17.92
N ASP A 165 -1.37 2.26 -18.59
CA ASP A 165 -0.76 1.55 -19.69
C ASP A 165 0.44 0.74 -19.14
N ILE A 166 0.22 -0.56 -18.99
CA ILE A 166 1.22 -1.47 -18.41
C ILE A 166 2.38 -1.68 -19.38
N GLU A 167 2.14 -1.68 -20.69
CA GLU A 167 3.18 -1.86 -21.71
C GLU A 167 4.10 -0.66 -21.78
N ALA A 168 3.54 0.55 -21.75
CA ALA A 168 4.30 1.78 -21.69
C ALA A 168 4.89 2.08 -20.29
N LEU A 169 4.52 1.30 -19.25
CA LEU A 169 4.88 1.55 -17.85
C LEU A 169 4.55 2.98 -17.41
N LYS A 170 3.36 3.43 -17.81
CA LYS A 170 2.83 4.77 -17.57
C LYS A 170 1.43 4.69 -16.98
N GLY A 171 1.11 5.56 -16.04
CA GLY A 171 -0.23 5.67 -15.50
C GLY A 171 -0.58 7.09 -15.10
N THR A 172 -1.87 7.39 -15.13
CA THR A 172 -2.43 8.71 -14.77
C THR A 172 -3.43 8.54 -13.64
N ILE A 173 -3.39 9.43 -12.67
CA ILE A 173 -4.34 9.48 -11.58
C ILE A 173 -5.54 10.31 -12.02
N LYS A 174 -6.71 9.70 -12.20
CA LYS A 174 -7.95 10.40 -12.55
C LYS A 174 -8.44 11.25 -11.38
N ASN A 175 -8.66 10.60 -10.25
CA ASN A 175 -9.15 11.21 -9.01
C ASN A 175 -8.39 10.64 -7.81
N LEU A 176 -8.54 11.22 -6.64
CA LEU A 176 -8.12 10.56 -5.40
C LEU A 176 -9.10 9.42 -5.08
N PRO A 177 -8.64 8.30 -4.50
CA PRO A 177 -9.51 7.19 -4.15
C PRO A 177 -10.52 7.59 -3.08
N THR A 178 -11.77 7.15 -3.22
CA THR A 178 -12.76 7.17 -2.12
C THR A 178 -12.61 5.90 -1.26
N ARG A 179 -13.22 5.87 -0.07
CA ARG A 179 -13.15 4.68 0.80
C ARG A 179 -13.70 3.43 0.11
N GLU A 180 -14.75 3.56 -0.67
CA GLU A 180 -15.40 2.46 -1.39
C GLU A 180 -14.50 1.83 -2.46
N MET A 181 -13.61 2.63 -3.08
CA MET A 181 -12.63 2.15 -4.07
C MET A 181 -11.42 1.46 -3.44
N ILE A 182 -11.32 1.45 -2.11
CA ILE A 182 -10.20 0.86 -1.38
C ILE A 182 -10.57 -0.54 -0.88
N ASP A 183 -10.09 -1.58 -1.56
CA ASP A 183 -10.35 -3.00 -1.34
C ASP A 183 -9.58 -3.63 -0.17
N VAL A 184 -9.07 -2.82 0.76
CA VAL A 184 -8.24 -3.28 1.88
C VAL A 184 -9.11 -3.73 3.06
N PRO A 185 -8.94 -4.97 3.59
CA PRO A 185 -9.77 -5.52 4.67
C PRO A 185 -9.36 -4.97 6.04
N VAL A 186 -9.56 -3.69 6.25
CA VAL A 186 -9.23 -2.96 7.49
C VAL A 186 -10.42 -2.16 7.93
N ASP A 187 -10.75 -2.26 9.22
CA ASP A 187 -11.72 -1.40 9.88
C ASP A 187 -11.01 -0.16 10.45
N GLU A 188 -11.13 0.95 9.75
CA GLU A 188 -10.51 2.22 10.11
C GLU A 188 -11.10 2.86 11.37
N MET A 189 -12.37 2.56 11.70
CA MET A 189 -13.02 3.09 12.90
C MET A 189 -12.34 2.58 14.17
N LEU A 190 -11.98 1.28 14.20
CA LEU A 190 -11.23 0.70 15.31
C LEU A 190 -9.83 1.30 15.48
N ILE A 191 -9.23 1.80 14.37
CA ILE A 191 -7.94 2.50 14.43
C ILE A 191 -8.13 3.88 15.05
N VAL A 192 -9.17 4.60 14.65
CA VAL A 192 -9.50 5.92 15.23
C VAL A 192 -9.78 5.81 16.71
N GLU A 193 -10.61 4.85 17.13
CA GLU A 193 -10.90 4.58 18.54
C GLU A 193 -9.65 4.26 19.37
N LEU A 194 -8.69 3.54 18.79
CA LEU A 194 -7.43 3.22 19.47
C LEU A 194 -6.58 4.46 19.74
N TYR A 195 -6.55 5.41 18.81
CA TYR A 195 -5.73 6.62 18.93
C TYR A 195 -6.42 7.77 19.67
N SER A 196 -7.73 7.72 19.83
CA SER A 196 -8.50 8.72 20.57
C SER A 196 -8.57 8.49 22.09
N LYS A 197 -7.97 7.38 22.57
CA LYS A 197 -7.88 7.02 24.02
C LYS A 197 -6.76 7.71 24.72
#